data_ad8babd48d284c7ae204156593c7da59
#
_entry.id   ad8babd48d284c7ae204156593c7da59
#
_cell.length_a   1.000
_cell.length_b   1.000
_cell.length_c   1.000
_cell.angle_alpha   90.00
_cell.angle_beta   90.00
_cell.angle_gamma   90.00
#
_symmetry.space_group_name_H-M   'P 1'
#
loop_
_entity.id
_entity.type
_entity.pdbx_description
1 polymer ?
#
loop_
_entity_poly.entity_id
_entity_poly.type
_entity_poly.pdbx_seq_one_letter_code
_entity_poly.pdbx_strand_id
1 'polypeptide(L)'
;MVRITKEFRFEAAHALWEYDGPCRNIHGHSYILYVTVKGKPISENQNPKQGMVLDFSDLKKIVQRNVIEPFDHALMVNGNTPHKNLAIDQPLLGKVVAVPYQPTCENMIADFAARIAAELPDHVMLHSLRLHETATSFVEWLAEENV
;
A
#
# COMPACT_ATOMS: atom_id res chain seq x y z
N MET A 1 2.52 25.03 2.53
CA MET A 1 2.39 23.56 2.40
C MET A 1 2.57 23.15 0.95
N VAL A 2 3.39 22.15 0.72
CA VAL A 2 3.62 21.55 -0.60
C VAL A 2 3.31 20.06 -0.53
N ARG A 3 2.74 19.51 -1.59
CA ARG A 3 2.49 18.07 -1.73
C ARG A 3 3.51 17.49 -2.70
N ILE A 4 4.04 16.33 -2.35
CA ILE A 4 4.87 15.55 -3.26
C ILE A 4 4.26 14.17 -3.42
N THR A 5 4.30 13.62 -4.63
CA THR A 5 3.70 12.34 -4.97
C THR A 5 4.73 11.44 -5.64
N LYS A 6 4.74 10.16 -5.25
CA LYS A 6 5.56 9.15 -5.91
C LYS A 6 4.69 7.95 -6.29
N GLU A 7 4.96 7.42 -7.48
CA GLU A 7 4.31 6.21 -8.01
C GLU A 7 5.11 4.98 -7.64
N PHE A 8 4.39 3.90 -7.28
CA PHE A 8 4.94 2.57 -7.02
C PHE A 8 4.12 1.53 -7.77
N ARG A 9 4.77 0.44 -8.14
CA ARG A 9 4.13 -0.67 -8.85
C ARG A 9 4.45 -1.97 -8.16
N PHE A 10 3.48 -2.86 -8.08
CA PHE A 10 3.68 -4.22 -7.59
C PHE A 10 2.65 -5.17 -8.22
N GLU A 11 3.05 -6.41 -8.34
CA GLU A 11 2.21 -7.50 -8.83
C GLU A 11 1.75 -8.30 -7.63
N ALA A 12 0.45 -8.55 -7.52
CA ALA A 12 -0.08 -9.35 -6.42
C ALA A 12 -1.35 -10.07 -6.82
N ALA A 13 -1.60 -11.19 -6.18
CA ALA A 13 -2.83 -11.94 -6.33
C ALA A 13 -3.66 -11.85 -5.06
N HIS A 14 -4.95 -12.08 -5.17
CA HIS A 14 -5.86 -12.19 -4.05
C HIS A 14 -7.01 -13.16 -4.35
N ALA A 15 -7.69 -13.58 -3.30
CA ALA A 15 -8.94 -14.33 -3.38
C ALA A 15 -9.89 -13.82 -2.31
N LEU A 16 -11.14 -13.58 -2.69
CA LEU A 16 -12.16 -13.06 -1.79
C LEU A 16 -13.00 -14.22 -1.23
N TRP A 17 -12.96 -14.38 0.09
CA TRP A 17 -13.71 -15.45 0.78
C TRP A 17 -15.22 -15.22 0.63
N GLU A 18 -15.95 -16.28 0.19
CA GLU A 18 -17.39 -16.28 0.03
C GLU A 18 -17.97 -15.17 -0.89
N TYR A 19 -17.13 -14.57 -1.74
CA TYR A 19 -17.62 -13.65 -2.74
C TYR A 19 -18.45 -14.39 -3.80
N ASP A 20 -19.52 -13.77 -4.27
CA ASP A 20 -20.47 -14.34 -5.22
C ASP A 20 -20.11 -14.16 -6.70
N GLY A 21 -18.99 -13.50 -6.97
CA GLY A 21 -18.47 -13.24 -8.30
C GLY A 21 -17.15 -13.98 -8.62
N PRO A 22 -16.55 -13.71 -9.80
CA PRO A 22 -15.31 -14.38 -10.22
C PRO A 22 -14.10 -14.07 -9.33
N CYS A 23 -14.12 -12.96 -8.59
CA CYS A 23 -13.03 -12.57 -7.68
C CYS A 23 -12.91 -13.50 -6.45
N ARG A 24 -13.80 -14.45 -6.25
CA ARG A 24 -13.63 -15.52 -5.26
C ARG A 24 -12.49 -16.47 -5.61
N ASN A 25 -12.14 -16.56 -6.90
CA ASN A 25 -11.02 -17.35 -7.37
C ASN A 25 -9.72 -16.58 -7.21
N ILE A 26 -8.60 -17.29 -7.08
CA ILE A 26 -7.27 -16.69 -7.09
C ILE A 26 -7.05 -16.02 -8.44
N HIS A 27 -6.75 -14.73 -8.42
CA HIS A 27 -6.42 -13.96 -9.61
C HIS A 27 -5.48 -12.82 -9.22
N GLY A 28 -4.76 -12.27 -10.18
CA GLY A 28 -3.75 -11.24 -9.96
C GLY A 28 -4.04 -9.95 -10.70
N HIS A 29 -3.44 -8.89 -10.19
CA HIS A 29 -3.47 -7.55 -10.77
C HIS A 29 -2.08 -6.93 -10.77
N SER A 30 -1.86 -6.03 -11.73
CA SER A 30 -0.73 -5.11 -11.75
C SER A 30 -1.16 -3.84 -11.02
N TYR A 31 -0.85 -3.75 -9.73
CA TYR A 31 -1.24 -2.62 -8.90
C TYR A 31 -0.33 -1.40 -9.15
N ILE A 32 -0.93 -0.21 -9.15
CA ILE A 32 -0.21 1.06 -9.17
C ILE A 32 -0.65 1.86 -7.96
N LEU A 33 0.31 2.19 -7.09
CA LEU A 33 0.07 2.96 -5.88
C LEU A 33 0.72 4.35 -6.02
N TYR A 34 -0.09 5.40 -5.88
CA TYR A 34 0.38 6.77 -5.73
C TYR A 34 0.33 7.15 -4.27
N VAL A 35 1.47 7.60 -3.73
CA VAL A 35 1.59 8.06 -2.35
C VAL A 35 1.87 9.55 -2.36
N THR A 36 0.96 10.32 -1.80
CA THR A 36 1.09 11.77 -1.67
C THR A 36 1.28 12.15 -0.20
N VAL A 37 2.39 12.80 0.09
CA VAL A 37 2.67 13.39 1.39
C VAL A 37 2.70 14.90 1.29
N LYS A 38 2.47 15.59 2.42
CA LYS A 38 2.50 17.06 2.48
C LYS A 38 3.34 17.55 3.63
N GLY A 39 3.96 18.70 3.46
CA GLY A 39 4.76 19.36 4.49
C GLY A 39 5.20 20.74 4.05
N LYS A 40 5.94 21.41 4.91
CA LYS A 40 6.67 22.62 4.53
C LYS A 40 8.06 22.23 4.06
N PRO A 41 8.61 22.87 2.99
CA PRO A 41 10.00 22.68 2.64
C PRO A 41 10.91 23.03 3.82
N ILE A 42 11.92 22.21 4.07
CA ILE A 42 12.90 22.45 5.13
C ILE A 42 13.61 23.78 4.88
N SER A 43 13.61 24.65 5.88
CA SER A 43 14.18 26.00 5.77
C SER A 43 15.52 26.16 6.49
N GLU A 44 15.94 25.20 7.33
CA GLU A 44 17.19 25.31 8.08
C GLU A 44 18.38 25.37 7.14
N ASN A 45 19.21 26.41 7.35
CA ASN A 45 20.48 26.58 6.65
C ASN A 45 21.42 25.41 6.97
N GLN A 46 22.19 24.98 5.96
CA GLN A 46 23.14 23.87 6.05
C GLN A 46 22.50 22.48 6.25
N ASN A 47 21.16 22.37 6.24
CA ASN A 47 20.51 21.07 6.19
C ASN A 47 20.70 20.49 4.78
N PRO A 48 21.24 19.26 4.64
CA PRO A 48 21.45 18.66 3.30
C PRO A 48 20.16 18.44 2.52
N LYS A 49 19.00 18.48 3.19
CA LYS A 49 17.67 18.35 2.58
C LYS A 49 16.93 19.69 2.49
N GLN A 50 17.64 20.83 2.62
CA GLN A 50 17.04 22.16 2.54
C GLN A 50 16.25 22.32 1.24
N GLY A 51 15.04 22.87 1.33
CA GLY A 51 14.14 23.08 0.21
C GLY A 51 13.27 21.88 -0.14
N MET A 52 13.46 20.72 0.50
CA MET A 52 12.64 19.51 0.30
C MET A 52 11.57 19.41 1.38
N VAL A 53 10.39 18.90 1.01
CA VAL A 53 9.39 18.40 1.99
C VAL A 53 9.91 17.10 2.58
N LEU A 54 10.32 16.20 1.70
CA LEU A 54 10.93 14.90 2.00
C LEU A 54 11.71 14.48 0.76
N ASP A 55 12.87 13.88 0.93
CA ASP A 55 13.59 13.29 -0.18
C ASP A 55 12.78 12.13 -0.77
N PHE A 56 12.61 12.12 -2.09
CA PHE A 56 11.90 11.02 -2.78
C PHE A 56 12.54 9.66 -2.52
N SER A 57 13.84 9.59 -2.28
CA SER A 57 14.51 8.33 -1.93
C SER A 57 14.13 7.84 -0.53
N ASP A 58 13.88 8.75 0.40
CA ASP A 58 13.42 8.40 1.75
C ASP A 58 11.96 7.94 1.72
N LEU A 59 11.11 8.63 0.97
CA LEU A 59 9.73 8.18 0.73
C LEU A 59 9.71 6.80 0.08
N LYS A 60 10.57 6.57 -0.91
CA LYS A 60 10.71 5.26 -1.56
C LYS A 60 11.06 4.16 -0.55
N LYS A 61 12.02 4.39 0.34
CA LYS A 61 12.42 3.40 1.35
C LYS A 61 11.27 3.04 2.28
N ILE A 62 10.51 4.04 2.73
CA ILE A 62 9.35 3.84 3.61
C ILE A 62 8.31 2.96 2.93
N VAL A 63 7.91 3.32 1.71
CA VAL A 63 6.86 2.59 0.97
C VAL A 63 7.33 1.20 0.55
N GLN A 64 8.57 1.06 0.08
CA GLN A 64 9.15 -0.24 -0.28
C GLN A 64 9.11 -1.20 0.91
N ARG A 65 9.60 -0.79 2.07
CA ARG A 65 9.64 -1.63 3.27
C ARG A 65 8.26 -2.02 3.78
N ASN A 66 7.32 -1.10 3.76
CA ASN A 66 6.02 -1.28 4.43
C ASN A 66 4.93 -1.84 3.51
N VAL A 67 5.04 -1.66 2.21
CA VAL A 67 4.01 -2.06 1.25
C VAL A 67 4.57 -2.96 0.14
N ILE A 68 5.57 -2.50 -0.58
CA ILE A 68 5.99 -3.21 -1.79
C ILE A 68 6.61 -4.57 -1.43
N GLU A 69 7.62 -4.60 -0.56
CA GLU A 69 8.27 -5.85 -0.16
C GLU A 69 7.33 -6.88 0.44
N PRO A 70 6.40 -6.50 1.36
CA PRO A 70 5.45 -7.46 1.90
C PRO A 70 4.46 -8.01 0.88
N PHE A 71 4.02 -7.22 -0.09
CA PHE A 71 2.89 -7.57 -0.95
C PHE A 71 3.27 -7.89 -2.41
N ASP A 72 4.43 -7.46 -2.89
CA ASP A 72 4.84 -7.76 -4.26
C ASP A 72 5.06 -9.27 -4.46
N HIS A 73 4.45 -9.83 -5.50
CA HIS A 73 4.42 -11.26 -5.79
C HIS A 73 3.79 -12.11 -4.68
N ALA A 74 2.93 -11.53 -3.87
CA ALA A 74 2.18 -12.24 -2.84
C ALA A 74 0.80 -12.67 -3.31
N LEU A 75 0.28 -13.74 -2.71
CA LEU A 75 -1.14 -14.05 -2.67
C LEU A 75 -1.70 -13.54 -1.34
N MET A 76 -2.60 -12.57 -1.40
CA MET A 76 -3.28 -12.03 -0.22
C MET A 76 -4.58 -12.79 0.04
N VAL A 77 -4.76 -13.23 1.27
CA VAL A 77 -5.96 -13.94 1.72
C VAL A 77 -6.45 -13.37 3.02
N ASN A 78 -7.75 -13.55 3.29
CA ASN A 78 -8.33 -13.18 4.56
C ASN A 78 -7.91 -14.20 5.64
N GLY A 79 -7.04 -13.76 6.56
CA GLY A 79 -6.51 -14.59 7.64
C GLY A 79 -7.54 -15.00 8.71
N ASN A 80 -8.75 -14.42 8.69
CA ASN A 80 -9.87 -14.77 9.57
C ASN A 80 -10.75 -15.88 8.97
N THR A 81 -10.32 -16.51 7.88
CA THR A 81 -11.04 -17.54 7.14
C THR A 81 -10.15 -18.76 6.92
N PRO A 82 -10.73 -19.92 6.47
CA PRO A 82 -9.94 -21.07 6.09
C PRO A 82 -8.88 -20.83 5.00
N HIS A 83 -8.95 -19.75 4.25
CA HIS A 83 -7.92 -19.34 3.29
C HIS A 83 -6.51 -19.21 3.93
N LYS A 84 -6.41 -18.94 5.23
CA LYS A 84 -5.12 -18.87 5.93
C LYS A 84 -4.28 -20.16 5.84
N ASN A 85 -4.92 -21.30 5.52
CA ASN A 85 -4.29 -22.60 5.46
C ASN A 85 -3.87 -23.02 4.03
N LEU A 86 -4.06 -22.17 3.01
CA LEU A 86 -3.81 -22.51 1.60
C LEU A 86 -2.34 -22.82 1.29
N ALA A 87 -1.40 -22.24 2.01
CA ALA A 87 0.03 -22.35 1.72
C ALA A 87 0.68 -23.64 2.26
N ILE A 88 -0.06 -24.50 2.94
CA ILE A 88 0.50 -25.71 3.55
C ILE A 88 0.94 -26.67 2.43
N ASP A 89 2.26 -26.93 2.38
CA ASP A 89 2.91 -27.88 1.46
C ASP A 89 2.69 -27.60 -0.05
N GLN A 90 2.46 -26.34 -0.44
CA GLN A 90 2.27 -25.94 -1.83
C GLN A 90 3.43 -25.08 -2.34
N PRO A 91 4.37 -25.61 -3.14
CA PRO A 91 5.51 -24.83 -3.64
C PRO A 91 5.13 -23.59 -4.47
N LEU A 92 3.98 -23.64 -5.17
CA LEU A 92 3.46 -22.53 -5.96
C LEU A 92 2.90 -21.39 -5.11
N LEU A 93 2.68 -21.62 -3.81
CA LEU A 93 2.12 -20.66 -2.86
C LEU A 93 3.16 -20.26 -1.81
N GLY A 94 4.41 -20.03 -2.24
CA GLY A 94 5.53 -19.72 -1.36
C GLY A 94 5.44 -18.37 -0.65
N LYS A 95 4.60 -17.45 -1.14
CA LYS A 95 4.41 -16.14 -0.50
C LYS A 95 2.90 -15.86 -0.36
N VAL A 96 2.29 -16.47 0.64
CA VAL A 96 0.92 -16.17 1.04
C VAL A 96 0.94 -15.20 2.22
N VAL A 97 0.23 -14.09 2.07
CA VAL A 97 0.08 -13.07 3.11
C VAL A 97 -1.36 -13.10 3.61
N ALA A 98 -1.52 -13.58 4.85
CA ALA A 98 -2.80 -13.56 5.54
C ALA A 98 -2.99 -12.19 6.21
N VAL A 99 -3.92 -11.40 5.67
CA VAL A 99 -4.26 -10.09 6.24
C VAL A 99 -5.52 -10.23 7.14
N PRO A 100 -5.68 -9.35 8.15
CA PRO A 100 -6.81 -9.46 9.08
C PRO A 100 -8.12 -8.87 8.53
N TYR A 101 -8.28 -8.87 7.21
CA TYR A 101 -9.45 -8.33 6.51
C TYR A 101 -9.65 -9.06 5.17
N GLN A 102 -10.80 -8.87 4.55
CA GLN A 102 -11.02 -9.29 3.17
C GLN A 102 -10.13 -8.46 2.25
N PRO A 103 -9.23 -9.06 1.45
CA PRO A 103 -8.20 -8.33 0.69
C PRO A 103 -8.76 -7.65 -0.56
N THR A 104 -9.78 -6.84 -0.38
CA THR A 104 -10.29 -5.91 -1.39
C THR A 104 -9.35 -4.71 -1.54
N CYS A 105 -9.38 -4.04 -2.68
CA CYS A 105 -8.60 -2.82 -2.93
C CYS A 105 -8.87 -1.74 -1.86
N GLU A 106 -10.14 -1.63 -1.42
CA GLU A 106 -10.61 -0.69 -0.40
C GLU A 106 -9.97 -0.95 0.98
N ASN A 107 -9.93 -2.19 1.41
CA ASN A 107 -9.31 -2.57 2.69
C ASN A 107 -7.78 -2.49 2.61
N MET A 108 -7.20 -2.85 1.47
CA MET A 108 -5.75 -2.76 1.25
C MET A 108 -5.26 -1.32 1.36
N ILE A 109 -5.94 -0.37 0.73
CA ILE A 109 -5.49 1.04 0.75
C ILE A 109 -5.52 1.62 2.17
N ALA A 110 -6.51 1.24 2.99
CA ALA A 110 -6.58 1.67 4.38
C ALA A 110 -5.42 1.10 5.22
N ASP A 111 -5.08 -0.17 5.03
CA ASP A 111 -3.91 -0.80 5.66
C ASP A 111 -2.59 -0.12 5.21
N PHE A 112 -2.44 0.13 3.91
CA PHE A 112 -1.26 0.81 3.37
C PHE A 112 -1.11 2.21 3.95
N ALA A 113 -2.21 2.95 4.11
CA ALA A 113 -2.20 4.28 4.72
C ALA A 113 -1.69 4.23 6.16
N ALA A 114 -2.19 3.28 6.96
CA ALA A 114 -1.74 3.12 8.34
C ALA A 114 -0.25 2.77 8.43
N ARG A 115 0.23 1.84 7.61
CA ARG A 115 1.64 1.42 7.57
C ARG A 115 2.58 2.56 7.18
N ILE A 116 2.23 3.33 6.15
CA ILE A 116 3.05 4.44 5.66
C ILE A 116 3.05 5.58 6.67
N ALA A 117 1.88 5.96 7.18
CA ALA A 117 1.76 7.08 8.12
C ALA A 117 2.58 6.86 9.41
N ALA A 118 2.67 5.61 9.88
CA ALA A 118 3.43 5.26 11.08
C ALA A 118 4.95 5.47 10.96
N GLU A 119 5.47 5.54 9.73
CA GLU A 119 6.91 5.63 9.46
C GLU A 119 7.35 7.00 8.91
N LEU A 120 6.40 7.90 8.66
CA LEU A 120 6.74 9.24 8.20
C LEU A 120 7.38 10.07 9.33
N PRO A 121 8.38 10.92 9.00
CA PRO A 121 8.94 11.83 10.00
C PRO A 121 7.90 12.89 10.43
N ASP A 122 8.05 13.42 11.64
CA ASP A 122 7.07 14.31 12.30
C ASP A 122 6.69 15.56 11.50
N HIS A 123 7.59 16.05 10.65
CA HIS A 123 7.34 17.24 9.83
C HIS A 123 6.59 16.95 8.52
N VAL A 124 6.26 15.70 8.26
CA VAL A 124 5.59 15.25 7.02
C VAL A 124 4.32 14.49 7.38
N MET A 125 3.25 14.78 6.68
CA MET A 125 1.97 14.12 6.87
C MET A 125 1.57 13.35 5.61
N LEU A 126 1.04 12.14 5.78
CA LEU A 126 0.35 11.47 4.69
C LEU A 126 -0.86 12.32 4.29
N HIS A 127 -0.98 12.59 3.00
CA HIS A 127 -2.11 13.39 2.47
C HIS A 127 -3.14 12.49 1.82
N SER A 128 -2.71 11.65 0.89
CA SER A 128 -3.61 10.75 0.17
C SER A 128 -2.86 9.56 -0.43
N LEU A 129 -3.62 8.50 -0.66
CA LEU A 129 -3.21 7.37 -1.48
C LEU A 129 -4.20 7.19 -2.61
N ARG A 130 -3.71 6.69 -3.74
CA ARG A 130 -4.55 6.17 -4.82
C ARG A 130 -4.00 4.81 -5.23
N LEU A 131 -4.85 3.79 -5.24
CA LEU A 131 -4.47 2.43 -5.59
C LEU A 131 -5.28 1.96 -6.79
N HIS A 132 -4.63 1.81 -7.93
CA HIS A 132 -5.22 1.20 -9.12
C HIS A 132 -5.13 -0.31 -9.01
N GLU A 133 -6.28 -0.98 -9.10
CA GLU A 133 -6.36 -2.43 -9.24
C GLU A 133 -6.26 -2.83 -10.72
N THR A 134 -6.91 -2.05 -11.59
CA THR A 134 -6.83 -2.18 -13.05
C THR A 134 -6.51 -0.82 -13.67
N ALA A 135 -6.29 -0.79 -14.98
CA ALA A 135 -6.06 0.48 -15.69
C ALA A 135 -7.23 1.47 -15.58
N THR A 136 -8.45 0.97 -15.35
CA THR A 136 -9.68 1.78 -15.36
C THR A 136 -10.37 1.89 -14.00
N SER A 137 -9.87 1.21 -12.97
CA SER A 137 -10.52 1.15 -11.67
C SER A 137 -9.51 1.38 -10.55
N PHE A 138 -9.79 2.33 -9.69
CA PHE A 138 -8.95 2.66 -8.55
C PHE A 138 -9.78 3.06 -7.34
N VAL A 139 -9.16 3.01 -6.18
CA VAL A 139 -9.68 3.52 -4.92
C VAL A 139 -8.80 4.66 -4.43
N GLU A 140 -9.36 5.59 -3.68
CA GLU A 140 -8.63 6.68 -3.04
C GLU A 140 -8.87 6.70 -1.54
N TRP A 141 -7.83 7.09 -0.82
CA TRP A 141 -7.88 7.33 0.62
C TRP A 141 -7.35 8.74 0.89
N LEU A 142 -8.13 9.55 1.59
CA LEU A 142 -7.80 10.93 1.94
C LEU A 142 -7.67 11.05 3.46
N ALA A 143 -6.55 11.62 3.93
CA ALA A 143 -6.30 11.75 5.37
C ALA A 143 -7.39 12.60 6.07
N GLU A 144 -7.90 13.63 5.41
CA GLU A 144 -8.94 14.52 5.98
C GLU A 144 -10.28 13.82 6.18
N GLU A 145 -10.54 12.73 5.49
CA GLU A 145 -11.75 11.93 5.62
C GLU A 145 -11.60 10.79 6.64
N ASN A 146 -10.40 10.56 7.14
CA ASN A 146 -10.06 9.41 7.99
C ASN A 146 -9.44 9.85 9.33
N VAL A 147 -9.89 10.94 9.87
CA VAL A 147 -9.47 11.49 11.18
C VAL A 147 -10.21 10.83 12.35
#